data_d5de628281236f7255742ab1c2b6cb83
#
_entry.id   d5de628281236f7255742ab1c2b6cb83
#
_cell.length_a   1.000
_cell.length_b   1.000
_cell.length_c   1.000
_cell.angle_alpha   90.00
_cell.angle_beta   90.00
_cell.angle_gamma   90.00
#
_symmetry.space_group_name_H-M   'P 1'
#
loop_
_entity.id
_entity.type
_entity.pdbx_description
1 polymer ?
#
loop_
_entity_poly.entity_id
_entity_poly.type
_entity_poly.pdbx_seq_one_letter_code
_entity_poly.pdbx_strand_id
1 'polypeptide(L)'
;EIRLSLVGSEMCIRDRSKALRSKNSKAFEKQSLKQIAQYFATKHGLKLVGNVSDLQKIEVERKTQEKQTDLAFLSGLAREYGIVFSVRGDQLVFMDTEELESQPVAMTIHKNELSRASFTDKTSQVFGGAVVATRNMKTNSVRRWKIEPSDQEGGKGTLSKDTWQGDVTVENETQAQAKAKGALKEKNKDKITGSITVAGNVKLVAGINIELTGIGKFSGKWHVVSSAHDLDNSSGYVTTAAIRKIEV
;
A
#
# COMPACT_ATOMS: atom_id res chain seq x y z
N GLU A 1 19.78 22.59 8.22
CA GLU A 1 19.28 21.21 8.50
C GLU A 1 18.19 20.87 7.47
N ILE A 2 18.56 20.14 6.42
CA ILE A 2 17.60 19.71 5.39
C ILE A 2 17.16 18.30 5.77
N ARG A 3 16.05 18.20 6.48
CA ARG A 3 15.38 16.91 6.72
C ARG A 3 14.53 16.55 5.51
N LEU A 4 15.06 15.70 4.66
CA LEU A 4 14.32 15.04 3.59
C LEU A 4 13.76 13.71 4.11
N SER A 5 12.63 13.78 4.85
CA SER A 5 11.91 12.57 5.25
C SER A 5 10.98 12.14 4.12
N LEU A 6 11.34 11.08 3.40
CA LEU A 6 10.52 10.44 2.37
C LEU A 6 9.65 9.37 3.02
N VAL A 7 8.57 9.80 3.67
CA VAL A 7 7.50 8.89 4.06
C VAL A 7 6.73 8.50 2.81
N GLY A 8 6.68 7.21 2.52
CA GLY A 8 6.04 6.68 1.31
C GLY A 8 4.65 7.28 1.09
N SER A 9 4.36 7.66 -0.12
CA SER A 9 3.19 8.31 -0.68
C SER A 9 3.04 9.83 -0.54
N GLU A 10 3.55 10.48 0.48
CA GLU A 10 3.28 11.91 0.66
C GLU A 10 4.36 12.86 0.12
N MET A 11 5.55 12.41 -0.10
CA MET A 11 6.67 13.33 -0.34
C MET A 11 7.08 13.52 -1.79
N CYS A 12 6.75 12.63 -2.71
CA CYS A 12 6.82 12.93 -4.14
C CYS A 12 5.77 13.95 -4.61
N ILE A 13 4.90 14.35 -3.70
CA ILE A 13 3.74 15.20 -3.94
C ILE A 13 4.06 16.68 -3.77
N ARG A 14 5.21 17.05 -3.23
CA ARG A 14 5.47 18.44 -2.82
C ARG A 14 5.53 19.46 -3.95
N ASP A 15 5.94 19.08 -5.15
CA ASP A 15 6.21 20.07 -6.19
C ASP A 15 5.11 20.29 -7.24
N ARG A 16 4.25 19.29 -7.51
CA ARG A 16 3.08 19.44 -8.41
C ARG A 16 1.73 19.41 -7.70
N SER A 17 1.71 19.39 -6.41
CA SER A 17 0.56 18.96 -5.63
C SER A 17 -0.39 20.06 -5.17
N LYS A 18 -0.21 21.32 -5.52
CA LYS A 18 -1.19 22.36 -5.15
C LYS A 18 -2.57 22.05 -5.74
N ALA A 19 -2.62 21.56 -6.98
CA ALA A 19 -3.87 21.17 -7.64
C ALA A 19 -4.53 19.93 -7.00
N LEU A 20 -3.73 18.91 -6.63
CA LEU A 20 -4.22 17.70 -5.94
C LEU A 20 -4.71 17.97 -4.50
N ARG A 21 -4.32 19.08 -3.92
CA ARG A 21 -4.71 19.50 -2.56
C ARG A 21 -5.94 20.40 -2.52
N SER A 22 -6.46 20.83 -3.67
CA SER A 22 -7.71 21.57 -3.71
C SER A 22 -8.87 20.65 -3.31
N LYS A 23 -9.75 21.15 -2.44
CA LYS A 23 -10.95 20.44 -2.04
C LYS A 23 -11.99 20.50 -3.16
N ASN A 24 -12.49 19.35 -3.53
CA ASN A 24 -13.49 19.18 -4.56
C ASN A 24 -14.65 18.32 -4.06
N SER A 25 -15.80 18.46 -4.74
CA SER A 25 -16.95 17.58 -4.53
C SER A 25 -17.36 17.02 -5.89
N LYS A 26 -17.35 15.70 -6.02
CA LYS A 26 -17.77 15.00 -7.23
C LYS A 26 -18.31 13.61 -6.89
N ALA A 27 -19.39 13.21 -7.56
CA ALA A 27 -19.87 11.84 -7.52
C ALA A 27 -19.38 11.06 -8.74
N PHE A 28 -18.96 9.84 -8.50
CA PHE A 28 -18.63 8.84 -9.51
C PHE A 28 -19.67 7.74 -9.44
N GLU A 29 -20.38 7.49 -10.53
CA GLU A 29 -21.47 6.52 -10.60
C GLU A 29 -21.20 5.52 -11.70
N LYS A 30 -21.39 4.22 -11.39
CA LYS A 30 -21.18 3.09 -12.33
C LYS A 30 -19.83 3.16 -13.05
N GLN A 31 -18.77 3.41 -12.27
CA GLN A 31 -17.41 3.52 -12.81
C GLN A 31 -16.50 2.49 -12.14
N SER A 32 -15.58 1.95 -12.92
CA SER A 32 -14.51 1.11 -12.39
C SER A 32 -13.47 1.94 -11.65
N LEU A 33 -12.73 1.30 -10.74
CA LEU A 33 -11.61 1.96 -10.05
C LEU A 33 -10.58 2.51 -11.03
N LYS A 34 -10.37 1.81 -12.16
CA LYS A 34 -9.53 2.29 -13.25
C LYS A 34 -10.01 3.61 -13.82
N GLN A 35 -11.31 3.70 -14.15
CA GLN A 35 -11.88 4.91 -14.74
C GLN A 35 -11.77 6.10 -13.77
N ILE A 36 -11.97 5.86 -12.48
CA ILE A 36 -11.80 6.89 -11.45
C ILE A 36 -10.33 7.35 -11.39
N ALA A 37 -9.38 6.42 -11.33
CA ALA A 37 -7.95 6.74 -11.32
C ALA A 37 -7.52 7.48 -12.60
N GLN A 38 -8.01 7.04 -13.77
CA GLN A 38 -7.74 7.67 -15.06
C GLN A 38 -8.30 9.09 -15.14
N TYR A 39 -9.49 9.33 -14.59
CA TYR A 39 -10.06 10.68 -14.50
C TYR A 39 -9.12 11.64 -13.76
N PHE A 40 -8.60 11.23 -12.60
CA PHE A 40 -7.68 12.08 -11.84
C PHE A 40 -6.31 12.22 -12.51
N ALA A 41 -5.81 11.17 -13.14
CA ALA A 41 -4.58 11.24 -13.91
C ALA A 41 -4.70 12.26 -15.04
N THR A 42 -5.77 12.21 -15.82
CA THR A 42 -6.03 13.17 -16.90
C THR A 42 -6.23 14.59 -16.37
N LYS A 43 -7.02 14.76 -15.29
CA LYS A 43 -7.28 16.06 -14.67
C LYS A 43 -6.00 16.79 -14.24
N HIS A 44 -5.00 16.05 -13.79
CA HIS A 44 -3.74 16.60 -13.28
C HIS A 44 -2.57 16.47 -14.25
N GLY A 45 -2.80 16.03 -15.50
CA GLY A 45 -1.76 15.85 -16.51
C GLY A 45 -0.73 14.78 -16.12
N LEU A 46 -1.17 13.74 -15.39
CA LEU A 46 -0.36 12.62 -14.95
C LEU A 46 -0.58 11.40 -15.83
N LYS A 47 0.43 10.53 -15.91
CA LYS A 47 0.31 9.22 -16.57
C LYS A 47 -0.10 8.19 -15.52
N LEU A 48 -1.20 7.46 -15.76
CA LEU A 48 -1.60 6.35 -14.89
C LEU A 48 -0.65 5.17 -15.12
N VAL A 49 -0.07 4.65 -14.02
CA VAL A 49 0.85 3.51 -14.00
C VAL A 49 0.33 2.44 -13.03
N GLY A 50 0.35 1.18 -13.44
CA GLY A 50 -0.07 0.02 -12.67
C GLY A 50 -0.83 -0.99 -13.52
N ASN A 51 -0.95 -2.23 -13.03
CA ASN A 51 -1.73 -3.26 -13.70
C ASN A 51 -3.23 -3.01 -13.51
N VAL A 52 -3.80 -2.40 -14.50
CA VAL A 52 -5.14 -1.82 -14.45
C VAL A 52 -6.22 -2.86 -14.79
N SER A 53 -5.84 -4.09 -15.13
CA SER A 53 -6.77 -5.13 -15.56
C SER A 53 -7.70 -5.57 -14.44
N ASP A 54 -7.18 -5.76 -13.23
CA ASP A 54 -7.99 -6.17 -12.08
C ASP A 54 -8.81 -5.02 -11.50
N LEU A 55 -8.28 -3.80 -11.55
CA LEU A 55 -9.00 -2.60 -11.15
C LEU A 55 -10.20 -2.29 -12.06
N GLN A 56 -10.17 -2.78 -13.30
CA GLN A 56 -11.27 -2.64 -14.25
C GLN A 56 -12.46 -3.54 -13.89
N LYS A 57 -12.21 -4.66 -13.21
CA LYS A 57 -13.26 -5.60 -12.76
C LYS A 57 -14.05 -5.11 -11.54
N ILE A 58 -13.47 -4.15 -10.80
CA ILE A 58 -14.09 -3.60 -9.59
C ILE A 58 -14.91 -2.38 -9.98
N GLU A 59 -16.20 -2.57 -10.18
CA GLU A 59 -17.15 -1.49 -10.45
C GLU A 59 -17.71 -0.95 -9.14
N VAL A 60 -17.83 0.35 -9.05
CA VAL A 60 -18.42 1.08 -7.92
C VAL A 60 -19.70 1.73 -8.41
N GLU A 61 -20.86 1.38 -7.82
CA GLU A 61 -22.14 1.97 -8.22
C GLU A 61 -22.15 3.47 -7.92
N ARG A 62 -21.72 3.85 -6.71
CA ARG A 62 -21.61 5.25 -6.34
C ARG A 62 -20.48 5.49 -5.33
N LYS A 63 -19.57 6.39 -5.65
CA LYS A 63 -18.56 6.90 -4.73
C LYS A 63 -18.52 8.42 -4.82
N THR A 64 -18.69 9.07 -3.69
CA THR A 64 -18.75 10.53 -3.62
C THR A 64 -17.49 11.06 -2.95
N GLN A 65 -16.79 11.95 -3.63
CA GLN A 65 -15.81 12.85 -3.04
C GLN A 65 -16.58 14.03 -2.46
N GLU A 66 -16.51 14.24 -1.16
CA GLU A 66 -17.23 15.31 -0.49
C GLU A 66 -16.25 16.23 0.22
N LYS A 67 -16.06 17.45 -0.32
CA LYS A 67 -15.16 18.48 0.24
C LYS A 67 -13.78 17.97 0.62
N GLN A 68 -13.31 16.92 -0.08
CA GLN A 68 -12.00 16.28 0.11
C GLN A 68 -11.04 16.71 -0.98
N THR A 69 -9.75 16.65 -0.67
CA THR A 69 -8.73 16.80 -1.71
C THR A 69 -8.70 15.56 -2.60
N ASP A 70 -8.33 15.71 -3.86
CA ASP A 70 -8.23 14.61 -4.81
C ASP A 70 -7.25 13.55 -4.30
N LEU A 71 -6.18 13.98 -3.64
CA LEU A 71 -5.21 13.11 -2.99
C LEU A 71 -5.83 12.28 -1.86
N ALA A 72 -6.55 12.92 -0.94
CA ALA A 72 -7.17 12.23 0.19
C ALA A 72 -8.24 11.23 -0.29
N PHE A 73 -9.00 11.61 -1.33
CA PHE A 73 -9.99 10.73 -1.94
C PHE A 73 -9.35 9.48 -2.55
N LEU A 74 -8.32 9.65 -3.39
CA LEU A 74 -7.61 8.53 -4.02
C LEU A 74 -6.90 7.64 -2.99
N SER A 75 -6.28 8.26 -1.97
CA SER A 75 -5.64 7.51 -0.88
C SER A 75 -6.64 6.71 -0.06
N GLY A 76 -7.82 7.29 0.22
CA GLY A 76 -8.91 6.59 0.89
C GLY A 76 -9.45 5.42 0.06
N LEU A 77 -9.65 5.66 -1.24
CA LEU A 77 -10.11 4.63 -2.18
C LEU A 77 -9.09 3.49 -2.28
N ALA A 78 -7.81 3.81 -2.41
CA ALA A 78 -6.74 2.83 -2.48
C ALA A 78 -6.68 1.95 -1.21
N ARG A 79 -6.79 2.57 -0.03
CA ARG A 79 -6.81 1.84 1.25
C ARG A 79 -8.03 0.92 1.37
N GLU A 80 -9.19 1.36 0.90
CA GLU A 80 -10.43 0.57 0.96
C GLU A 80 -10.34 -0.75 0.16
N TYR A 81 -9.56 -0.74 -0.92
CA TYR A 81 -9.40 -1.90 -1.81
C TYR A 81 -8.01 -2.58 -1.69
N GLY A 82 -7.17 -2.15 -0.75
CA GLY A 82 -5.83 -2.72 -0.56
C GLY A 82 -4.86 -2.44 -1.71
N ILE A 83 -5.03 -1.29 -2.36
CA ILE A 83 -4.26 -0.84 -3.51
C ILE A 83 -3.18 0.15 -3.04
N VAL A 84 -2.03 0.14 -3.69
CA VAL A 84 -0.98 1.13 -3.49
C VAL A 84 -1.27 2.35 -4.35
N PHE A 85 -1.30 3.52 -3.71
CA PHE A 85 -1.43 4.79 -4.35
C PHE A 85 -0.20 5.67 -4.10
N SER A 86 0.37 6.22 -5.15
CA SER A 86 1.48 7.16 -5.06
C SER A 86 1.50 8.10 -6.27
N VAL A 87 2.04 9.30 -6.09
CA VAL A 87 2.32 10.21 -7.20
C VAL A 87 3.82 10.46 -7.26
N ARG A 88 4.44 10.15 -8.39
CA ARG A 88 5.88 10.27 -8.60
C ARG A 88 6.16 11.02 -9.90
N GLY A 89 6.72 12.21 -9.79
CA GLY A 89 6.99 13.05 -10.97
C GLY A 89 5.70 13.33 -11.75
N ASP A 90 5.61 12.81 -12.97
CA ASP A 90 4.47 12.91 -13.87
C ASP A 90 3.56 11.66 -13.87
N GLN A 91 3.78 10.73 -12.91
CA GLN A 91 3.08 9.46 -12.86
C GLN A 91 2.16 9.38 -11.64
N LEU A 92 0.93 8.92 -11.87
CA LEU A 92 0.01 8.47 -10.84
C LEU A 92 0.09 6.94 -10.79
N VAL A 93 0.71 6.43 -9.73
CA VAL A 93 0.83 4.99 -9.49
C VAL A 93 -0.42 4.52 -8.75
N PHE A 94 -1.13 3.57 -9.31
CA PHE A 94 -2.33 2.97 -8.73
C PHE A 94 -2.34 1.49 -9.07
N MET A 95 -1.75 0.65 -8.20
CA MET A 95 -1.49 -0.76 -8.47
C MET A 95 -1.71 -1.64 -7.24
N ASP A 96 -1.90 -2.92 -7.46
CA ASP A 96 -1.98 -3.89 -6.37
C ASP A 96 -0.64 -3.98 -5.64
N THR A 97 -0.70 -4.29 -4.34
CA THR A 97 0.48 -4.49 -3.50
C THR A 97 1.35 -5.65 -4.01
N GLU A 98 0.73 -6.73 -4.50
CA GLU A 98 1.45 -7.89 -5.05
C GLU A 98 2.26 -7.53 -6.30
N GLU A 99 1.69 -6.70 -7.17
CA GLU A 99 2.42 -6.20 -8.35
C GLU A 99 3.66 -5.37 -7.94
N LEU A 100 3.51 -4.52 -6.91
CA LEU A 100 4.63 -3.75 -6.38
C LEU A 100 5.71 -4.65 -5.78
N GLU A 101 5.30 -5.67 -5.06
CA GLU A 101 6.21 -6.65 -4.43
C GLU A 101 6.88 -7.57 -5.46
N SER A 102 6.23 -7.84 -6.59
CA SER A 102 6.80 -8.63 -7.69
C SER A 102 7.91 -7.88 -8.46
N GLN A 103 7.96 -6.55 -8.36
CA GLN A 103 8.99 -5.75 -9.02
C GLN A 103 10.41 -6.27 -8.69
N PRO A 104 11.35 -6.15 -9.64
CA PRO A 104 12.71 -6.61 -9.43
C PRO A 104 13.38 -5.89 -8.26
N VAL A 105 14.37 -6.55 -7.67
CA VAL A 105 15.22 -5.97 -6.62
C VAL A 105 16.07 -4.84 -7.23
N ALA A 106 15.95 -3.64 -6.67
CA ALA A 106 16.71 -2.48 -7.14
C ALA A 106 18.16 -2.48 -6.64
N MET A 107 18.40 -3.06 -5.46
CA MET A 107 19.74 -3.19 -4.87
C MET A 107 19.77 -4.28 -3.81
N THR A 108 20.95 -4.87 -3.61
CA THR A 108 21.24 -5.80 -2.51
C THR A 108 22.08 -5.05 -1.46
N ILE A 109 21.72 -5.22 -0.20
CA ILE A 109 22.44 -4.64 0.95
C ILE A 109 22.92 -5.80 1.82
N HIS A 110 24.22 -5.87 2.04
CA HIS A 110 24.83 -6.89 2.88
C HIS A 110 24.86 -6.43 4.34
N LYS A 111 24.83 -7.38 5.28
CA LYS A 111 24.92 -7.10 6.73
C LYS A 111 26.04 -6.10 7.09
N ASN A 112 27.18 -6.19 6.44
CA ASN A 112 28.36 -5.35 6.73
C ASN A 112 28.16 -3.87 6.33
N GLU A 113 27.18 -3.58 5.48
CA GLU A 113 26.82 -2.22 5.06
C GLU A 113 25.83 -1.55 6.02
N LEU A 114 25.25 -2.32 6.94
CA LEU A 114 24.29 -1.84 7.92
C LEU A 114 25.00 -1.23 9.12
N SER A 115 24.86 0.09 9.32
CA SER A 115 25.31 0.75 10.55
C SER A 115 24.38 0.42 11.73
N ARG A 116 23.09 0.26 11.45
CA ARG A 116 22.07 -0.12 12.44
C ARG A 116 20.96 -0.89 11.74
N ALA A 117 20.42 -1.90 12.43
CA ALA A 117 19.24 -2.63 11.97
C ALA A 117 18.37 -3.02 13.18
N SER A 118 17.06 -2.91 13.01
CA SER A 118 16.07 -3.36 13.97
C SER A 118 14.95 -4.05 13.23
N PHE A 119 14.55 -5.24 13.67
CA PHE A 119 13.49 -6.03 13.05
C PHE A 119 12.43 -6.39 14.07
N THR A 120 11.17 -6.31 13.68
CA THR A 120 10.02 -6.69 14.50
C THR A 120 9.23 -7.75 13.76
N ASP A 121 9.00 -8.88 14.40
CA ASP A 121 8.23 -10.00 13.87
C ASP A 121 6.91 -10.11 14.66
N LYS A 122 5.79 -9.88 13.98
CA LYS A 122 4.42 -9.94 14.53
C LYS A 122 3.63 -11.11 13.98
N THR A 123 4.29 -12.17 13.59
CA THR A 123 3.66 -13.36 12.97
C THR A 123 2.51 -13.94 13.82
N SER A 124 2.55 -13.77 15.12
CA SER A 124 1.48 -14.20 16.04
C SER A 124 0.19 -13.37 15.96
N GLN A 125 0.21 -12.20 15.29
CA GLN A 125 -0.92 -11.27 15.20
C GLN A 125 -1.52 -11.24 13.78
N VAL A 126 -1.22 -12.24 12.95
CA VAL A 126 -1.70 -12.33 11.57
C VAL A 126 -3.09 -12.95 11.53
N PHE A 127 -3.99 -12.34 10.76
CA PHE A 127 -5.30 -12.90 10.50
C PHE A 127 -5.24 -13.93 9.37
N GLY A 128 -5.85 -15.10 9.61
CA GLY A 128 -5.94 -16.17 8.61
C GLY A 128 -7.08 -15.99 7.61
N GLY A 129 -8.08 -15.16 7.95
CA GLY A 129 -9.23 -14.92 7.09
C GLY A 129 -9.89 -13.58 7.34
N ALA A 130 -10.86 -13.22 6.51
CA ALA A 130 -11.67 -12.02 6.69
C ALA A 130 -13.16 -12.31 6.47
N VAL A 131 -13.99 -11.71 7.32
CA VAL A 131 -15.45 -11.70 7.15
C VAL A 131 -15.90 -10.25 7.00
N VAL A 132 -16.56 -9.98 5.90
CA VAL A 132 -17.21 -8.69 5.65
C VAL A 132 -18.70 -8.87 5.78
N ALA A 133 -19.31 -8.07 6.65
CA ALA A 133 -20.76 -8.02 6.80
C ALA A 133 -21.29 -6.69 6.24
N THR A 134 -22.40 -6.72 5.54
CA THR A 134 -23.16 -5.54 5.15
C THR A 134 -24.60 -5.69 5.52
N ARG A 135 -25.21 -4.61 5.95
CA ARG A 135 -26.65 -4.55 6.24
C ARG A 135 -27.36 -3.84 5.10
N ASN A 136 -28.30 -4.54 4.49
CA ASN A 136 -29.19 -3.91 3.54
C ASN A 136 -30.27 -3.13 4.30
N MET A 137 -30.21 -1.80 4.21
CA MET A 137 -31.13 -0.92 4.93
C MET A 137 -32.60 -1.08 4.49
N LYS A 138 -32.85 -1.51 3.24
CA LYS A 138 -34.21 -1.66 2.70
C LYS A 138 -34.88 -2.96 3.17
N THR A 139 -34.12 -4.04 3.24
CA THR A 139 -34.64 -5.38 3.60
C THR A 139 -34.31 -5.78 5.03
N ASN A 140 -33.56 -4.96 5.77
CA ASN A 140 -33.05 -5.22 7.11
C ASN A 140 -32.29 -6.55 7.22
N SER A 141 -31.77 -7.08 6.10
CA SER A 141 -31.03 -8.33 6.04
C SER A 141 -29.54 -8.07 6.14
N VAL A 142 -28.83 -8.95 6.84
CA VAL A 142 -27.37 -8.93 6.94
C VAL A 142 -26.83 -10.01 6.01
N ARG A 143 -26.03 -9.62 5.04
CA ARG A 143 -25.24 -10.55 4.23
C ARG A 143 -23.82 -10.58 4.74
N ARG A 144 -23.23 -11.78 4.80
CA ARG A 144 -21.84 -12.00 5.20
C ARG A 144 -21.10 -12.73 4.10
N TRP A 145 -19.92 -12.21 3.77
CA TRP A 145 -18.98 -12.87 2.86
C TRP A 145 -17.73 -13.23 3.64
N LYS A 146 -17.31 -14.48 3.54
CA LYS A 146 -16.13 -15.01 4.21
C LYS A 146 -15.06 -15.29 3.15
N ILE A 147 -13.86 -14.82 3.41
CA ILE A 147 -12.65 -15.20 2.67
C ILE A 147 -11.86 -16.13 3.56
N GLU A 148 -11.61 -17.34 3.07
CA GLU A 148 -10.79 -18.33 3.77
C GLU A 148 -9.33 -18.25 3.32
N PRO A 149 -8.39 -18.79 4.13
CA PRO A 149 -6.96 -18.76 3.82
C PRO A 149 -6.61 -19.45 2.50
N SER A 150 -7.41 -20.43 2.07
CA SER A 150 -7.25 -21.17 0.81
C SER A 150 -7.47 -20.32 -0.43
N ASP A 151 -8.14 -19.19 -0.30
CA ASP A 151 -8.43 -18.27 -1.41
C ASP A 151 -7.28 -17.27 -1.65
N GLN A 152 -6.20 -17.40 -0.88
CA GLN A 152 -4.98 -16.61 -1.06
C GLN A 152 -3.96 -17.42 -1.86
N GLU A 153 -3.59 -16.92 -3.01
CA GLU A 153 -2.45 -17.42 -3.76
C GLU A 153 -1.19 -17.29 -2.90
N GLY A 154 -0.60 -18.42 -2.54
CA GLY A 154 0.59 -18.48 -1.69
C GLY A 154 0.36 -19.01 -0.27
N GLY A 155 -0.82 -19.48 0.08
CA GLY A 155 -1.21 -19.96 1.40
C GLY A 155 -0.50 -21.22 1.91
N LYS A 156 0.82 -21.24 1.97
CA LYS A 156 1.56 -22.15 2.83
C LYS A 156 1.65 -21.57 4.23
N GLY A 157 0.67 -21.96 5.09
CA GLY A 157 0.87 -21.90 6.52
C GLY A 157 0.50 -20.61 7.23
N THR A 158 -0.70 -20.09 7.03
CA THR A 158 -1.26 -19.19 8.05
C THR A 158 -1.64 -20.05 9.25
N LEU A 159 -0.81 -20.05 10.27
CA LEU A 159 -1.02 -20.78 11.53
C LEU A 159 -2.17 -20.18 12.35
N SER A 160 -2.63 -18.98 12.01
CA SER A 160 -3.71 -18.31 12.72
C SER A 160 -5.07 -18.70 12.17
N LYS A 161 -5.95 -19.13 13.05
CA LYS A 161 -7.39 -19.33 12.78
C LYS A 161 -8.20 -18.06 13.01
N ASP A 162 -7.53 -16.96 13.41
CA ASP A 162 -8.19 -15.70 13.70
C ASP A 162 -8.72 -15.08 12.41
N THR A 163 -9.98 -14.69 12.45
CA THR A 163 -10.67 -14.09 11.33
C THR A 163 -10.95 -12.63 11.62
N TRP A 164 -10.47 -11.75 10.77
CA TRP A 164 -10.81 -10.34 10.85
C TRP A 164 -12.28 -10.13 10.50
N GLN A 165 -12.99 -9.36 11.31
CA GLN A 165 -14.38 -9.03 11.08
C GLN A 165 -14.50 -7.51 10.90
N GLY A 166 -15.17 -7.10 9.83
CA GLY A 166 -15.41 -5.69 9.54
C GLY A 166 -16.79 -5.45 8.92
N ASP A 167 -17.43 -4.39 9.39
CA ASP A 167 -18.66 -3.89 8.78
C ASP A 167 -18.26 -2.93 7.66
N VAL A 168 -18.52 -3.35 6.44
CA VAL A 168 -18.18 -2.56 5.24
C VAL A 168 -19.42 -2.44 4.37
N THR A 169 -19.75 -1.23 3.96
CA THR A 169 -20.80 -1.02 2.99
C THR A 169 -20.34 -1.55 1.64
N VAL A 170 -21.03 -2.59 1.15
CA VAL A 170 -20.80 -3.22 -0.15
C VAL A 170 -22.12 -3.37 -0.89
N GLU A 171 -22.04 -3.22 -2.20
CA GLU A 171 -23.21 -3.24 -3.09
C GLU A 171 -23.35 -4.58 -3.77
N ASN A 172 -22.23 -5.24 -4.06
CA ASN A 172 -22.17 -6.53 -4.73
C ASN A 172 -21.09 -7.44 -4.15
N GLU A 173 -21.13 -8.71 -4.53
CA GLU A 173 -20.22 -9.74 -4.05
C GLU A 173 -18.78 -9.48 -4.47
N THR A 174 -18.55 -9.02 -5.70
CA THR A 174 -17.19 -8.68 -6.20
C THR A 174 -16.54 -7.60 -5.37
N GLN A 175 -17.30 -6.56 -5.01
CA GLN A 175 -16.83 -5.52 -4.10
C GLN A 175 -16.55 -6.07 -2.70
N ALA A 176 -17.42 -6.95 -2.18
CA ALA A 176 -17.25 -7.54 -0.87
C ALA A 176 -15.95 -8.35 -0.79
N GLN A 177 -15.70 -9.17 -1.79
CA GLN A 177 -14.47 -9.96 -1.90
C GLN A 177 -13.23 -9.07 -2.04
N ALA A 178 -13.27 -8.05 -2.91
CA ALA A 178 -12.15 -7.12 -3.10
C ALA A 178 -11.83 -6.35 -1.80
N LYS A 179 -12.85 -5.83 -1.11
CA LYS A 179 -12.65 -5.10 0.17
C LYS A 179 -12.17 -6.03 1.28
N ALA A 180 -12.67 -7.25 1.37
CA ALA A 180 -12.24 -8.22 2.37
C ALA A 180 -10.79 -8.64 2.14
N LYS A 181 -10.39 -8.91 0.88
CA LYS A 181 -8.99 -9.15 0.49
C LYS A 181 -8.11 -7.95 0.84
N GLY A 182 -8.54 -6.74 0.46
CA GLY A 182 -7.82 -5.51 0.76
C GLY A 182 -7.62 -5.29 2.26
N ALA A 183 -8.67 -5.48 3.06
CA ALA A 183 -8.60 -5.34 4.51
C ALA A 183 -7.65 -6.37 5.15
N LEU A 184 -7.69 -7.62 4.68
CA LEU A 184 -6.81 -8.68 5.16
C LEU A 184 -5.35 -8.40 4.80
N LYS A 185 -5.07 -7.99 3.55
CA LYS A 185 -3.74 -7.54 3.12
C LYS A 185 -3.25 -6.37 3.96
N GLU A 186 -4.08 -5.37 4.19
CA GLU A 186 -3.73 -4.18 4.98
C GLU A 186 -3.39 -4.54 6.43
N LYS A 187 -4.11 -5.49 7.02
CA LYS A 187 -3.85 -5.97 8.39
C LYS A 187 -2.58 -6.82 8.51
N ASN A 188 -2.30 -7.62 7.49
CA ASN A 188 -1.19 -8.57 7.50
C ASN A 188 0.10 -8.00 6.88
N LYS A 189 0.04 -6.86 6.17
CA LYS A 189 1.20 -6.29 5.46
C LYS A 189 2.40 -6.00 6.36
N ASP A 190 2.17 -5.68 7.63
CA ASP A 190 3.19 -5.31 8.59
C ASP A 190 3.58 -6.47 9.52
N LYS A 191 3.41 -7.71 9.06
CA LYS A 191 3.77 -8.94 9.78
C LYS A 191 5.24 -8.94 10.20
N ILE A 192 6.14 -8.62 9.28
CA ILE A 192 7.56 -8.46 9.57
C ILE A 192 8.01 -7.10 9.05
N THR A 193 8.38 -6.23 9.96
CA THR A 193 8.87 -4.89 9.67
C THR A 193 10.28 -4.69 10.18
N GLY A 194 10.97 -3.70 9.67
CA GLY A 194 12.30 -3.34 10.14
C GLY A 194 12.66 -1.90 9.84
N SER A 195 13.72 -1.46 10.49
CA SER A 195 14.40 -0.21 10.19
C SER A 195 15.87 -0.51 9.98
N ILE A 196 16.42 -0.04 8.90
CA ILE A 196 17.84 -0.16 8.58
C ILE A 196 18.46 1.21 8.39
N THR A 197 19.70 1.33 8.80
CA THR A 197 20.51 2.53 8.60
C THR A 197 21.80 2.13 7.87
N VAL A 198 22.08 2.82 6.77
CA VAL A 198 23.27 2.60 5.94
C VAL A 198 24.02 3.91 5.75
N ALA A 199 25.27 3.83 5.32
CA ALA A 199 25.97 5.00 4.79
C ALA A 199 25.13 5.64 3.67
N GLY A 200 25.23 6.95 3.48
CA GLY A 200 24.37 7.72 2.59
C GLY A 200 24.25 7.12 1.20
N ASN A 201 23.04 6.73 0.82
CA ASN A 201 22.74 6.12 -0.45
C ASN A 201 21.49 6.76 -1.08
N VAL A 202 21.68 7.60 -2.08
CA VAL A 202 20.62 8.34 -2.78
C VAL A 202 19.63 7.43 -3.52
N LYS A 203 20.01 6.17 -3.82
CA LYS A 203 19.15 5.20 -4.50
C LYS A 203 18.20 4.48 -3.55
N LEU A 204 18.46 4.54 -2.24
CA LEU A 204 17.61 3.92 -1.23
C LEU A 204 16.40 4.83 -0.94
N VAL A 205 15.39 4.74 -1.79
CA VAL A 205 14.19 5.57 -1.73
C VAL A 205 12.94 4.73 -1.46
N ALA A 206 11.89 5.35 -0.93
CA ALA A 206 10.63 4.68 -0.70
C ALA A 206 10.05 4.08 -2.00
N GLY A 207 9.44 2.90 -1.88
CA GLY A 207 8.73 2.23 -2.98
C GLY A 207 9.60 1.37 -3.89
N ILE A 208 10.85 1.11 -3.55
CA ILE A 208 11.69 0.11 -4.21
C ILE A 208 11.74 -1.18 -3.41
N ASN A 209 12.08 -2.28 -4.10
CA ASN A 209 12.39 -3.54 -3.45
C ASN A 209 13.91 -3.68 -3.32
N ILE A 210 14.34 -4.13 -2.17
CA ILE A 210 15.75 -4.39 -1.84
C ILE A 210 15.90 -5.83 -1.37
N GLU A 211 17.10 -6.35 -1.47
CA GLU A 211 17.45 -7.64 -0.90
C GLU A 211 18.43 -7.45 0.26
N LEU A 212 18.09 -8.00 1.41
CA LEU A 212 18.99 -8.05 2.56
C LEU A 212 19.67 -9.40 2.65
N THR A 213 20.99 -9.41 2.80
CA THR A 213 21.78 -10.64 2.87
C THR A 213 22.64 -10.71 4.13
N GLY A 214 22.87 -11.94 4.62
CA GLY A 214 23.73 -12.18 5.79
C GLY A 214 23.06 -11.93 7.15
N ILE A 215 21.73 -11.82 7.24
CA ILE A 215 20.99 -11.50 8.48
C ILE A 215 20.14 -12.70 8.97
N GLY A 216 20.49 -13.90 8.61
CA GLY A 216 19.75 -15.10 9.03
C GLY A 216 18.30 -15.09 8.56
N LYS A 217 17.33 -15.32 9.46
CA LYS A 217 15.89 -15.38 9.12
C LYS A 217 15.33 -14.08 8.51
N PHE A 218 16.00 -12.96 8.69
CA PHE A 218 15.62 -11.68 8.13
C PHE A 218 16.24 -11.40 6.76
N SER A 219 17.08 -12.30 6.25
CA SER A 219 17.55 -12.23 4.86
C SER A 219 16.41 -12.43 3.89
N GLY A 220 16.56 -11.90 2.66
CA GLY A 220 15.59 -12.00 1.57
C GLY A 220 15.07 -10.64 1.10
N LYS A 221 13.95 -10.68 0.39
CA LYS A 221 13.37 -9.51 -0.30
C LYS A 221 12.55 -8.64 0.66
N TRP A 222 12.78 -7.33 0.59
CA TRP A 222 12.11 -6.32 1.42
C TRP A 222 11.63 -5.16 0.56
N HIS A 223 10.50 -4.60 0.95
CA HIS A 223 9.97 -3.37 0.36
C HIS A 223 10.31 -2.17 1.24
N VAL A 224 10.84 -1.11 0.62
CA VAL A 224 11.14 0.14 1.33
C VAL A 224 9.87 0.98 1.44
N VAL A 225 9.35 1.09 2.66
CA VAL A 225 8.13 1.86 2.96
C VAL A 225 8.42 3.36 3.01
N SER A 226 9.52 3.73 3.68
CA SER A 226 9.97 5.12 3.77
C SER A 226 11.48 5.18 3.86
N SER A 227 12.06 6.29 3.44
CA SER A 227 13.48 6.59 3.63
C SER A 227 13.68 8.01 4.11
N ALA A 228 14.63 8.20 4.99
CA ALA A 228 15.12 9.49 5.47
C ALA A 228 16.61 9.62 5.13
N HIS A 229 16.99 10.74 4.59
CA HIS A 229 18.35 11.06 4.24
C HIS A 229 18.81 12.22 5.12
N ASP A 230 19.74 11.95 6.00
CA ASP A 230 20.26 12.93 6.94
C ASP A 230 21.72 13.25 6.58
N LEU A 231 22.05 14.52 6.48
CA LEU A 231 23.40 15.01 6.26
C LEU A 231 23.77 15.93 7.43
N ASP A 232 24.75 15.51 8.19
CA ASP A 232 25.21 16.21 9.38
C ASP A 232 26.75 16.24 9.39
N ASN A 233 27.32 17.32 9.93
CA ASN A 233 28.78 17.48 10.04
C ASN A 233 29.44 16.47 10.97
N SER A 234 28.69 15.90 11.94
CA SER A 234 29.20 14.93 12.92
C SER A 234 29.07 13.49 12.44
N SER A 235 27.96 13.13 11.80
CA SER A 235 27.64 11.78 11.36
C SER A 235 27.83 11.54 9.87
N GLY A 236 28.11 12.60 9.11
CA GLY A 236 28.21 12.53 7.66
C GLY A 236 26.85 12.33 7.01
N TYR A 237 26.84 11.71 5.82
CA TYR A 237 25.62 11.39 5.10
C TYR A 237 25.15 9.98 5.48
N VAL A 238 23.92 9.88 6.01
CA VAL A 238 23.32 8.64 6.47
C VAL A 238 21.92 8.50 5.87
N THR A 239 21.56 7.28 5.49
CA THR A 239 20.21 6.95 5.01
C THR A 239 19.56 5.92 5.93
N THR A 240 18.40 6.28 6.49
CA THR A 240 17.57 5.38 7.30
C THR A 240 16.32 5.01 6.54
N ALA A 241 16.03 3.72 6.41
CA ALA A 241 14.86 3.23 5.72
C ALA A 241 14.00 2.35 6.63
N ALA A 242 12.69 2.61 6.65
CA ALA A 242 11.72 1.69 7.17
C ALA A 242 11.33 0.69 6.07
N ILE A 243 11.37 -0.58 6.40
CA ILE A 243 11.20 -1.68 5.47
C ILE A 243 10.18 -2.69 5.97
N ARG A 244 9.50 -3.37 5.06
CA ARG A 244 8.66 -4.54 5.36
C ARG A 244 9.09 -5.73 4.53
N LYS A 245 9.02 -6.92 5.11
CA LYS A 245 9.42 -8.15 4.43
C LYS A 245 8.39 -8.57 3.40
N ILE A 246 8.83 -8.91 2.21
CA ILE A 246 8.03 -9.55 1.18
C ILE A 246 8.14 -11.05 1.39
N GLU A 247 7.00 -11.71 1.58
CA GLU A 247 6.94 -13.16 1.61
C GLU A 247 6.86 -13.68 0.16
N VAL A 248 7.80 -14.53 -0.19
CA VAL A 248 7.86 -15.23 -1.48
C VAL A 248 7.27 -16.62 -1.31
#